data_4fa85078c8ef9f2c7626344225db8d87
#
_entry.id   4fa85078c8ef9f2c7626344225db8d87
#
_cell.length_a   1.000
_cell.length_b   1.000
_cell.length_c   1.000
_cell.angle_alpha   90.00
_cell.angle_beta   90.00
_cell.angle_gamma   90.00
#
_symmetry.space_group_name_H-M   'P 1'
#
loop_
_entity.id
_entity.type
_entity.pdbx_description
1 polymer ?
#
loop_
_entity_poly.entity_id
_entity_poly.type
_entity_poly.pdbx_seq_one_letter_code
_entity_poly.pdbx_strand_id
1 'polypeptide(L)'
;MNKFRTTMVAVAAAAALVGLTACGGSSSSASAPVEGDWDAVVAAAKEEGSVMLYSSQKPANLDALTAAFEAKYPGIDMEYVRGTDSEINPRVETENRTGTGIADVHMTTDASWIENAAESGKFSTELVGPDLDAPAFDPAASVINDRFFLTSAAVFGLGWNTAAVPDGVSTPQDLIDPKFQGKIGIVNPTGFASYVDLYKYYAKNFGEDYWNKIAELSPRVYPSALAVAQALTSGEVTVSPMVQPLVTEVAAGAPVDWALPDKPWGTPWYSEVLSASQHPNAAQVLANFMVTAEGQQALNGGYAAVLPDVEGAVARAQDIASPDIAELTPEKVEQYSQEWQTLFQG
;
A
#
# COMPACT_ATOMS: atom_id res chain seq x y z
N MET A 1 65.88 -29.36 -55.81
CA MET A 1 65.55 -29.78 -57.21
C MET A 1 64.06 -29.79 -57.35
N ASN A 2 63.56 -29.24 -58.44
CA ASN A 2 62.26 -29.15 -59.06
C ASN A 2 61.27 -28.13 -58.42
N LYS A 3 61.22 -27.11 -59.13
CA LYS A 3 60.40 -26.18 -59.92
C LYS A 3 59.10 -26.83 -60.44
N PHE A 4 57.97 -26.12 -60.30
CA PHE A 4 56.93 -25.90 -61.33
C PHE A 4 55.91 -24.95 -60.74
N ARG A 5 55.82 -23.74 -61.12
CA ARG A 5 55.13 -22.99 -62.24
C ARG A 5 53.62 -22.96 -62.06
N THR A 6 53.21 -21.80 -61.66
CA THR A 6 52.22 -20.84 -62.17
C THR A 6 51.08 -21.38 -63.03
N THR A 7 49.81 -21.12 -62.61
CA THR A 7 48.84 -20.57 -63.60
C THR A 7 47.78 -19.71 -62.80
N MET A 8 47.70 -18.42 -63.16
CA MET A 8 46.62 -17.50 -62.86
C MET A 8 45.39 -17.87 -63.67
N VAL A 9 44.24 -17.98 -63.07
CA VAL A 9 42.92 -17.85 -63.70
C VAL A 9 42.10 -16.83 -62.93
N ALA A 10 41.92 -15.69 -63.56
CA ALA A 10 41.00 -14.66 -63.11
C ALA A 10 39.57 -15.11 -63.45
N VAL A 11 38.67 -15.24 -62.41
CA VAL A 11 37.27 -15.32 -62.66
C VAL A 11 36.59 -14.20 -61.82
N ALA A 12 36.02 -13.27 -62.58
CA ALA A 12 35.12 -12.25 -62.01
C ALA A 12 33.85 -12.91 -61.47
N ALA A 13 33.57 -12.72 -60.20
CA ALA A 13 32.31 -13.10 -59.63
C ALA A 13 31.65 -11.88 -59.00
N ALA A 14 30.45 -11.62 -59.47
CA ALA A 14 29.58 -10.53 -59.08
C ALA A 14 29.30 -10.52 -57.56
N ALA A 15 29.44 -9.37 -56.92
CA ALA A 15 29.08 -9.13 -55.54
C ALA A 15 27.54 -9.09 -55.42
N ALA A 16 26.95 -10.14 -54.86
CA ALA A 16 25.60 -10.08 -54.30
C ALA A 16 25.70 -9.57 -52.86
N LEU A 17 25.34 -8.32 -52.63
CA LEU A 17 25.11 -7.76 -51.29
C LEU A 17 23.87 -8.40 -50.70
N VAL A 18 24.04 -9.45 -49.91
CA VAL A 18 23.03 -9.89 -48.97
C VAL A 18 23.15 -8.99 -47.75
N GLY A 19 22.17 -8.10 -47.58
CA GLY A 19 22.01 -7.30 -46.37
C GLY A 19 21.74 -8.23 -45.19
N LEU A 20 22.72 -8.44 -44.34
CA LEU A 20 22.47 -8.91 -42.98
C LEU A 20 21.81 -7.75 -42.25
N THR A 21 20.48 -7.81 -42.10
CA THR A 21 19.79 -7.10 -41.04
C THR A 21 20.28 -7.68 -39.72
N ALA A 22 21.22 -6.99 -39.11
CA ALA A 22 21.58 -7.20 -37.74
C ALA A 22 20.30 -6.95 -36.92
N CYS A 23 19.72 -8.01 -36.35
CA CYS A 23 18.88 -7.85 -35.21
C CYS A 23 19.72 -7.21 -34.12
N GLY A 24 19.64 -5.89 -34.02
CA GLY A 24 20.12 -5.15 -32.88
C GLY A 24 19.31 -5.65 -31.68
N GLY A 25 20.01 -6.26 -30.73
CA GLY A 25 19.42 -6.52 -29.43
C GLY A 25 18.90 -5.20 -28.88
N SER A 26 17.60 -5.08 -28.75
CA SER A 26 16.95 -4.01 -28.03
C SER A 26 17.46 -4.13 -26.60
N SER A 27 18.35 -3.23 -26.20
CA SER A 27 18.47 -2.89 -24.78
C SER A 27 17.06 -2.52 -24.34
N SER A 28 16.52 -3.26 -23.38
CA SER A 28 15.25 -2.96 -22.75
C SER A 28 15.37 -1.56 -22.14
N SER A 29 14.98 -0.56 -22.89
CA SER A 29 14.60 0.74 -22.33
C SER A 29 13.37 0.50 -21.46
N ALA A 30 13.28 1.21 -20.35
CA ALA A 30 12.08 1.25 -19.51
C ALA A 30 10.83 1.17 -20.37
N SER A 31 9.97 0.20 -20.08
CA SER A 31 8.83 -0.10 -20.93
C SER A 31 7.77 0.95 -20.67
N ALA A 32 7.63 1.89 -21.58
CA ALA A 32 6.49 2.80 -21.58
C ALA A 32 5.27 2.08 -22.20
N PRO A 33 4.05 2.43 -21.78
CA PRO A 33 2.86 1.94 -22.46
C PRO A 33 2.83 2.41 -23.92
N VAL A 34 2.05 1.72 -24.75
CA VAL A 34 1.90 2.12 -26.16
C VAL A 34 1.36 3.54 -26.28
N GLU A 35 1.83 4.26 -27.31
CA GLU A 35 1.24 5.57 -27.64
C GLU A 35 -0.15 5.37 -28.26
N GLY A 36 -1.11 6.18 -27.84
CA GLY A 36 -2.47 6.14 -28.36
C GLY A 36 -3.53 6.53 -27.33
N ASP A 37 -4.77 6.17 -27.63
CA ASP A 37 -5.87 6.32 -26.66
C ASP A 37 -5.90 5.15 -25.65
N TRP A 38 -6.78 5.25 -24.67
CA TRP A 38 -6.91 4.23 -23.62
C TRP A 38 -7.27 2.85 -24.16
N ASP A 39 -8.05 2.80 -25.25
CA ASP A 39 -8.44 1.53 -25.89
C ASP A 39 -7.22 0.83 -26.49
N ALA A 40 -6.25 1.58 -27.03
CA ALA A 40 -4.98 1.02 -27.51
C ALA A 40 -4.14 0.43 -26.36
N VAL A 41 -4.08 1.10 -25.20
CA VAL A 41 -3.41 0.57 -24.01
C VAL A 41 -4.07 -0.72 -23.52
N VAL A 42 -5.41 -0.76 -23.43
CA VAL A 42 -6.16 -1.96 -23.03
C VAL A 42 -5.96 -3.11 -24.04
N ALA A 43 -5.92 -2.80 -25.34
CA ALA A 43 -5.67 -3.81 -26.36
C ALA A 43 -4.26 -4.42 -26.24
N ALA A 44 -3.25 -3.59 -26.06
CA ALA A 44 -1.87 -4.02 -25.83
C ALA A 44 -1.71 -4.81 -24.52
N ALA A 45 -2.40 -4.40 -23.45
CA ALA A 45 -2.42 -5.13 -22.19
C ALA A 45 -2.96 -6.56 -22.33
N LYS A 46 -3.98 -6.76 -23.18
CA LYS A 46 -4.50 -8.08 -23.50
C LYS A 46 -3.54 -8.94 -24.32
N GLU A 47 -2.67 -8.32 -25.12
CA GLU A 47 -1.61 -9.03 -25.83
C GLU A 47 -0.45 -9.40 -24.89
N GLU A 48 -0.18 -8.59 -23.86
CA GLU A 48 0.75 -8.91 -22.76
C GLU A 48 0.23 -10.08 -21.91
N GLY A 49 -1.07 -10.15 -21.68
CA GLY A 49 -1.78 -11.30 -21.13
C GLY A 49 -1.64 -11.52 -19.62
N SER A 50 -0.78 -10.77 -18.92
CA SER A 50 -0.62 -10.90 -17.47
C SER A 50 -0.14 -9.62 -16.82
N VAL A 51 -0.34 -9.53 -15.48
CA VAL A 51 0.20 -8.45 -14.64
C VAL A 51 0.52 -8.97 -13.24
N MET A 52 1.66 -8.55 -12.69
CA MET A 52 2.12 -8.93 -11.35
C MET A 52 2.08 -7.75 -10.39
N LEU A 53 1.34 -7.90 -9.28
CA LEU A 53 1.28 -6.94 -8.19
C LEU A 53 2.13 -7.41 -6.99
N TYR A 54 3.00 -6.54 -6.48
CA TYR A 54 3.62 -6.72 -5.17
C TYR A 54 2.91 -5.84 -4.15
N SER A 55 2.50 -6.42 -2.99
CA SER A 55 1.71 -5.67 -2.01
C SER A 55 1.86 -6.18 -0.57
N SER A 56 1.74 -5.27 0.38
CA SER A 56 1.61 -5.58 1.81
C SER A 56 0.16 -5.67 2.30
N GLN A 57 -0.82 -5.50 1.42
CA GLN A 57 -2.26 -5.59 1.73
C GLN A 57 -2.69 -6.98 2.25
N LYS A 58 -3.89 -7.07 2.81
CA LYS A 58 -4.49 -8.34 3.25
C LYS A 58 -4.74 -9.27 2.06
N PRO A 59 -4.45 -10.59 2.18
CA PRO A 59 -4.74 -11.54 1.10
C PRO A 59 -6.18 -11.47 0.60
N ALA A 60 -7.16 -11.36 1.49
CA ALA A 60 -8.57 -11.30 1.10
C ALA A 60 -8.91 -10.12 0.16
N ASN A 61 -8.26 -8.96 0.36
CA ASN A 61 -8.44 -7.80 -0.53
C ASN A 61 -7.73 -8.01 -1.87
N LEU A 62 -6.56 -8.66 -1.86
CA LEU A 62 -5.82 -8.97 -3.07
C LEU A 62 -6.55 -10.03 -3.91
N ASP A 63 -7.12 -11.07 -3.27
CA ASP A 63 -7.94 -12.07 -3.93
C ASP A 63 -9.19 -11.45 -4.56
N ALA A 64 -9.86 -10.53 -3.85
CA ALA A 64 -11.02 -9.81 -4.36
C ALA A 64 -10.65 -8.88 -5.54
N LEU A 65 -9.51 -8.17 -5.44
CA LEU A 65 -8.99 -7.32 -6.52
C LEU A 65 -8.70 -8.15 -7.77
N THR A 66 -8.01 -9.29 -7.62
CA THR A 66 -7.69 -10.21 -8.71
C THR A 66 -8.96 -10.67 -9.41
N ALA A 67 -9.94 -11.18 -8.65
CA ALA A 67 -11.19 -11.67 -9.23
C ALA A 67 -11.98 -10.57 -9.96
N ALA A 68 -12.02 -9.35 -9.40
CA ALA A 68 -12.72 -8.22 -10.02
C ALA A 68 -11.99 -7.71 -11.28
N PHE A 69 -10.67 -7.66 -11.26
CA PHE A 69 -9.84 -7.23 -12.38
C PHE A 69 -9.98 -8.20 -13.57
N GLU A 70 -9.82 -9.50 -13.34
CA GLU A 70 -9.95 -10.53 -14.39
C GLU A 70 -11.37 -10.59 -14.98
N ALA A 71 -12.40 -10.37 -14.16
CA ALA A 71 -13.77 -10.25 -14.62
C ALA A 71 -13.99 -9.04 -15.55
N LYS A 72 -13.32 -7.91 -15.27
CA LYS A 72 -13.39 -6.68 -16.05
C LYS A 72 -12.56 -6.75 -17.33
N TYR A 73 -11.38 -7.35 -17.25
CA TYR A 73 -10.41 -7.43 -18.34
C TYR A 73 -10.08 -8.89 -18.70
N PRO A 74 -11.06 -9.66 -19.24
CA PRO A 74 -10.79 -11.04 -19.62
C PRO A 74 -9.66 -11.10 -20.66
N GLY A 75 -8.68 -11.95 -20.39
CA GLY A 75 -7.46 -12.10 -21.18
C GLY A 75 -6.24 -11.40 -20.58
N ILE A 76 -6.35 -10.82 -19.38
CA ILE A 76 -5.22 -10.36 -18.58
C ILE A 76 -5.29 -11.10 -17.25
N ASP A 77 -4.38 -12.03 -17.01
CA ASP A 77 -4.29 -12.78 -15.75
C ASP A 77 -3.57 -11.90 -14.70
N MET A 78 -4.16 -11.75 -13.52
CA MET A 78 -3.54 -10.99 -12.44
C MET A 78 -2.97 -11.92 -11.38
N GLU A 79 -1.67 -11.81 -11.13
CA GLU A 79 -1.00 -12.48 -10.04
C GLU A 79 -0.51 -11.47 -9.00
N TYR A 80 -0.32 -11.93 -7.74
CA TYR A 80 0.29 -11.08 -6.73
C TYR A 80 1.29 -11.82 -5.84
N VAL A 81 2.27 -11.08 -5.34
CA VAL A 81 3.16 -11.50 -4.26
C VAL A 81 2.86 -10.63 -3.04
N ARG A 82 2.47 -11.28 -1.94
CA ARG A 82 2.23 -10.61 -0.68
C ARG A 82 3.44 -10.77 0.26
N GLY A 83 3.91 -9.65 0.82
CA GLY A 83 4.95 -9.60 1.84
C GLY A 83 4.80 -8.35 2.69
N THR A 84 5.67 -8.16 3.67
CA THR A 84 5.81 -6.88 4.38
C THR A 84 6.55 -5.88 3.50
N ASP A 85 6.37 -4.57 3.73
CA ASP A 85 7.11 -3.54 2.98
C ASP A 85 8.63 -3.75 3.10
N SER A 86 9.13 -4.16 4.27
CA SER A 86 10.55 -4.46 4.50
C SER A 86 11.09 -5.66 3.70
N GLU A 87 10.22 -6.56 3.24
CA GLU A 87 10.58 -7.68 2.37
C GLU A 87 10.46 -7.31 0.89
N ILE A 88 9.41 -6.54 0.53
CA ILE A 88 9.08 -6.20 -0.85
C ILE A 88 9.95 -5.07 -1.39
N ASN A 89 10.11 -3.96 -0.66
CA ASN A 89 10.82 -2.79 -1.14
C ASN A 89 12.26 -3.08 -1.63
N PRO A 90 13.12 -3.82 -0.86
CA PRO A 90 14.45 -4.20 -1.34
C PRO A 90 14.43 -5.11 -2.58
N ARG A 91 13.34 -5.91 -2.73
CA ARG A 91 13.18 -6.78 -3.89
C ARG A 91 12.85 -5.95 -5.13
N VAL A 92 11.90 -5.00 -5.04
CA VAL A 92 11.58 -4.05 -6.11
C VAL A 92 12.83 -3.28 -6.53
N GLU A 93 13.61 -2.76 -5.57
CA GLU A 93 14.87 -2.06 -5.87
C GLU A 93 15.86 -2.95 -6.63
N THR A 94 16.01 -4.20 -6.20
CA THR A 94 16.94 -5.13 -6.84
C THR A 94 16.50 -5.50 -8.25
N GLU A 95 15.24 -5.82 -8.45
CA GLU A 95 14.66 -6.17 -9.74
C GLU A 95 14.77 -5.01 -10.74
N ASN A 96 14.46 -3.79 -10.32
CA ASN A 96 14.63 -2.60 -11.17
C ASN A 96 16.10 -2.33 -11.53
N ARG A 97 17.02 -2.47 -10.57
CA ARG A 97 18.44 -2.27 -10.81
C ARG A 97 19.03 -3.27 -11.79
N THR A 98 18.55 -4.51 -11.79
CA THR A 98 19.02 -5.59 -12.65
C THR A 98 18.30 -5.64 -14.00
N GLY A 99 17.21 -4.91 -14.17
CA GLY A 99 16.33 -4.97 -15.33
C GLY A 99 15.59 -6.31 -15.48
N THR A 100 15.49 -7.08 -14.38
CA THR A 100 14.78 -8.36 -14.33
C THR A 100 13.46 -8.22 -13.57
N GLY A 101 12.78 -7.09 -13.73
CA GLY A 101 11.53 -6.80 -13.03
C GLY A 101 10.53 -7.93 -13.22
N ILE A 102 10.06 -8.49 -12.10
CA ILE A 102 8.97 -9.47 -12.07
C ILE A 102 7.68 -8.74 -11.74
N ALA A 103 7.77 -7.76 -10.81
CA ALA A 103 6.63 -6.91 -10.48
C ALA A 103 6.38 -5.87 -11.56
N ASP A 104 5.11 -5.65 -11.88
CA ASP A 104 4.63 -4.61 -12.79
C ASP A 104 4.07 -3.42 -12.00
N VAL A 105 3.36 -3.71 -10.90
CA VAL A 105 2.80 -2.72 -9.96
C VAL A 105 3.29 -3.03 -8.56
N HIS A 106 3.64 -1.98 -7.82
CA HIS A 106 4.04 -2.08 -6.42
C HIS A 106 3.11 -1.23 -5.55
N MET A 107 2.61 -1.82 -4.47
CA MET A 107 1.71 -1.18 -3.49
C MET A 107 2.32 -1.29 -2.10
N THR A 108 2.62 -0.15 -1.46
CA THR A 108 3.35 -0.07 -0.19
C THR A 108 2.74 0.95 0.77
N THR A 109 3.00 0.79 2.06
CA THR A 109 2.69 1.77 3.12
C THR A 109 3.94 2.49 3.65
N ASP A 110 5.11 2.13 3.15
CA ASP A 110 6.37 2.74 3.58
C ASP A 110 6.50 4.17 3.06
N ALA A 111 6.13 5.11 3.93
CA ALA A 111 6.14 6.52 3.60
C ALA A 111 7.53 7.03 3.21
N SER A 112 8.61 6.51 3.81
CA SER A 112 9.99 6.87 3.44
C SER A 112 10.36 6.36 2.06
N TRP A 113 9.91 5.16 1.68
CA TRP A 113 10.06 4.64 0.33
C TRP A 113 9.32 5.53 -0.69
N ILE A 114 8.05 5.84 -0.40
CA ILE A 114 7.20 6.63 -1.29
C ILE A 114 7.84 8.00 -1.56
N GLU A 115 8.28 8.72 -0.51
CA GLU A 115 8.92 10.02 -0.64
C GLU A 115 10.19 9.94 -1.51
N ASN A 116 11.11 9.04 -1.18
CA ASN A 116 12.39 8.91 -1.89
C ASN A 116 12.22 8.42 -3.34
N ALA A 117 11.31 7.48 -3.58
CA ALA A 117 11.06 6.96 -4.91
C ALA A 117 10.31 7.96 -5.80
N ALA A 118 9.32 8.68 -5.24
CA ALA A 118 8.58 9.72 -5.95
C ALA A 118 9.47 10.90 -6.34
N GLU A 119 10.38 11.36 -5.45
CA GLU A 119 11.34 12.44 -5.76
C GLU A 119 12.34 12.03 -6.83
N SER A 120 12.88 10.82 -6.73
CA SER A 120 13.90 10.35 -7.68
C SER A 120 13.34 9.97 -9.03
N GLY A 121 12.06 9.58 -9.12
CA GLY A 121 11.44 8.99 -10.32
C GLY A 121 12.14 7.71 -10.79
N LYS A 122 12.89 7.06 -9.93
CA LYS A 122 13.90 6.06 -10.30
C LYS A 122 13.33 4.70 -10.64
N PHE A 123 12.22 4.34 -10.01
CA PHE A 123 11.65 3.01 -10.14
C PHE A 123 10.31 2.99 -10.85
N SER A 124 9.66 4.13 -11.01
CA SER A 124 8.29 4.26 -11.50
C SER A 124 8.20 5.00 -12.83
N THR A 125 7.17 4.69 -13.60
CA THR A 125 6.77 5.45 -14.80
C THR A 125 5.68 6.46 -14.45
N GLU A 126 5.41 7.38 -15.37
CA GLU A 126 4.24 8.25 -15.27
C GLU A 126 2.95 7.41 -15.38
N LEU A 127 1.96 7.82 -14.62
CA LEU A 127 0.64 7.18 -14.61
C LEU A 127 -0.17 7.62 -15.81
N VAL A 128 -0.85 6.67 -16.44
CA VAL A 128 -1.82 6.95 -17.51
C VAL A 128 -3.12 6.18 -17.24
N GLY A 129 -4.25 6.85 -17.47
CA GLY A 129 -5.55 6.20 -17.31
C GLY A 129 -6.65 7.21 -16.99
N PRO A 130 -7.86 7.06 -17.57
CA PRO A 130 -8.92 8.04 -17.44
C PRO A 130 -9.47 8.18 -16.01
N ASP A 131 -9.45 7.11 -15.21
CA ASP A 131 -9.95 7.15 -13.84
C ASP A 131 -8.94 7.77 -12.86
N LEU A 132 -7.62 7.71 -13.18
CA LEU A 132 -6.57 8.38 -12.43
C LEU A 132 -6.64 9.91 -12.57
N ASP A 133 -7.23 10.42 -13.65
CA ASP A 133 -7.48 11.84 -13.89
C ASP A 133 -8.89 12.26 -13.49
N ALA A 134 -9.73 11.34 -13.04
CA ALA A 134 -11.14 11.63 -12.76
C ALA A 134 -11.30 12.53 -11.53
N PRO A 135 -12.19 13.54 -11.57
CA PRO A 135 -12.46 14.42 -10.43
C PRO A 135 -12.89 13.70 -9.15
N ALA A 136 -13.56 12.53 -9.27
CA ALA A 136 -13.98 11.72 -8.13
C ALA A 136 -12.80 11.09 -7.37
N PHE A 137 -11.71 10.81 -8.06
CA PHE A 137 -10.46 10.32 -7.48
C PHE A 137 -9.66 11.43 -6.77
N ASP A 138 -9.86 12.68 -7.20
CA ASP A 138 -9.14 13.87 -6.71
C ASP A 138 -7.62 13.70 -6.87
N PRO A 139 -7.08 13.77 -8.09
CA PRO A 139 -5.65 13.54 -8.32
C PRO A 139 -4.74 14.49 -7.51
N ALA A 140 -5.20 15.72 -7.25
CA ALA A 140 -4.42 16.70 -6.49
C ALA A 140 -4.17 16.28 -5.03
N ALA A 141 -5.10 15.52 -4.44
CA ALA A 141 -4.98 14.97 -3.09
C ALA A 141 -4.45 13.52 -3.06
N SER A 142 -4.44 12.85 -4.21
CA SER A 142 -4.23 11.39 -4.27
C SER A 142 -2.99 10.97 -5.04
N VAL A 143 -2.33 11.87 -5.78
CA VAL A 143 -1.16 11.55 -6.62
C VAL A 143 0.07 12.32 -6.16
N ILE A 144 1.19 11.64 -6.07
CA ILE A 144 2.50 12.21 -5.71
C ILE A 144 3.42 12.14 -6.93
N ASN A 145 3.85 13.31 -7.42
CA ASN A 145 4.80 13.48 -8.53
C ASN A 145 4.43 12.69 -9.79
N ASP A 146 3.14 12.58 -10.12
CA ASP A 146 2.59 11.85 -11.27
C ASP A 146 3.00 10.36 -11.35
N ARG A 147 3.42 9.77 -10.22
CA ARG A 147 4.02 8.42 -10.17
C ARG A 147 3.42 7.50 -9.12
N PHE A 148 3.08 8.05 -7.96
CA PHE A 148 2.43 7.30 -6.90
C PHE A 148 0.98 7.74 -6.76
N PHE A 149 0.10 6.79 -6.63
CA PHE A 149 -1.34 7.05 -6.46
C PHE A 149 -1.87 6.35 -5.21
N LEU A 150 -2.67 7.07 -4.45
CA LEU A 150 -3.36 6.55 -3.27
C LEU A 150 -4.40 5.50 -3.70
N THR A 151 -4.40 4.35 -3.05
CA THR A 151 -5.33 3.25 -3.35
C THR A 151 -6.32 2.98 -2.22
N SER A 152 -5.86 3.10 -0.97
CA SER A 152 -6.68 2.89 0.22
C SER A 152 -5.93 3.36 1.46
N ALA A 153 -6.58 3.39 2.64
CA ALA A 153 -5.88 3.57 3.89
C ALA A 153 -6.44 2.63 4.97
N ALA A 154 -5.56 1.94 5.69
CA ALA A 154 -5.92 1.34 6.95
C ALA A 154 -6.15 2.44 7.97
N VAL A 155 -7.21 2.33 8.75
CA VAL A 155 -7.56 3.33 9.75
C VAL A 155 -7.52 2.73 11.15
N PHE A 156 -7.28 3.58 12.13
CA PHE A 156 -7.36 3.22 13.55
C PHE A 156 -8.42 4.07 14.23
N GLY A 157 -9.19 3.44 15.06
CA GLY A 157 -10.29 4.05 15.78
C GLY A 157 -10.42 3.59 17.21
N LEU A 158 -11.53 4.00 17.81
CA LEU A 158 -11.95 3.60 19.16
C LEU A 158 -12.68 2.28 19.05
N GLY A 159 -12.41 1.33 19.96
CA GLY A 159 -13.14 0.08 20.06
C GLY A 159 -13.66 -0.13 21.46
N TRP A 160 -14.80 -0.80 21.58
CA TRP A 160 -15.39 -1.15 22.90
C TRP A 160 -16.13 -2.48 22.86
N ASN A 161 -16.24 -3.08 24.05
CA ASN A 161 -17.09 -4.23 24.27
C ASN A 161 -18.51 -3.75 24.59
N THR A 162 -19.49 -4.07 23.76
CA THR A 162 -20.87 -3.58 23.84
C THR A 162 -21.64 -4.10 25.06
N ALA A 163 -21.25 -5.25 25.61
CA ALA A 163 -21.86 -5.76 26.85
C ALA A 163 -21.40 -4.96 28.07
N ALA A 164 -20.18 -4.40 28.06
CA ALA A 164 -19.63 -3.60 29.16
C ALA A 164 -19.91 -2.10 29.00
N VAL A 165 -19.96 -1.62 27.73
CA VAL A 165 -20.14 -0.20 27.36
C VAL A 165 -21.27 -0.12 26.31
N PRO A 166 -22.54 -0.32 26.72
CA PRO A 166 -23.66 -0.38 25.76
C PRO A 166 -23.92 0.96 25.03
N ASP A 167 -23.57 2.08 25.66
CA ASP A 167 -23.71 3.42 25.06
C ASP A 167 -22.53 3.79 24.14
N GLY A 168 -21.50 2.94 24.10
CA GLY A 168 -20.30 3.15 23.30
C GLY A 168 -19.36 4.23 23.82
N VAL A 169 -18.36 4.55 22.99
CA VAL A 169 -17.44 5.70 23.16
C VAL A 169 -17.37 6.44 21.83
N SER A 170 -17.26 7.77 21.87
CA SER A 170 -17.31 8.62 20.68
C SER A 170 -16.04 9.42 20.46
N THR A 171 -15.30 9.70 21.53
CA THR A 171 -14.08 10.50 21.50
C THR A 171 -12.95 9.81 22.25
N PRO A 172 -11.68 10.08 21.92
CA PRO A 172 -10.55 9.60 22.73
C PRO A 172 -10.63 10.04 24.19
N GLN A 173 -11.23 11.19 24.49
CA GLN A 173 -11.40 11.71 25.83
C GLN A 173 -12.34 10.86 26.69
N ASP A 174 -13.28 10.14 26.09
CA ASP A 174 -14.18 9.24 26.83
C ASP A 174 -13.40 8.10 27.51
N LEU A 175 -12.21 7.74 26.97
CA LEU A 175 -11.40 6.64 27.48
C LEU A 175 -10.58 6.99 28.72
N ILE A 176 -10.41 8.28 29.04
CA ILE A 176 -9.71 8.71 30.26
C ILE A 176 -10.62 8.77 31.52
N ASP A 177 -11.84 8.24 31.41
CA ASP A 177 -12.76 8.11 32.57
C ASP A 177 -12.22 7.05 33.54
N PRO A 178 -12.12 7.36 34.86
CA PRO A 178 -11.73 6.40 35.91
C PRO A 178 -12.48 5.07 35.92
N LYS A 179 -13.70 5.01 35.38
CA LYS A 179 -14.45 3.75 35.24
C LYS A 179 -13.72 2.68 34.43
N PHE A 180 -12.77 3.08 33.60
CA PHE A 180 -11.97 2.18 32.76
C PHE A 180 -10.65 1.74 33.41
N GLN A 181 -10.43 2.00 34.69
CA GLN A 181 -9.23 1.54 35.41
C GLN A 181 -8.96 0.05 35.17
N GLY A 182 -7.78 -0.30 34.62
CA GLY A 182 -7.36 -1.67 34.33
C GLY A 182 -8.11 -2.35 33.17
N LYS A 183 -8.90 -1.59 32.39
CA LYS A 183 -9.79 -2.11 31.35
C LYS A 183 -9.53 -1.53 29.96
N ILE A 184 -8.48 -0.76 29.80
CA ILE A 184 -8.07 -0.16 28.52
C ILE A 184 -7.05 -1.06 27.86
N GLY A 185 -7.22 -1.39 26.59
CA GLY A 185 -6.23 -2.09 25.77
C GLY A 185 -5.44 -1.11 24.92
N ILE A 186 -4.09 -1.19 24.93
CA ILE A 186 -3.21 -0.40 24.07
C ILE A 186 -2.18 -1.30 23.40
N VAL A 187 -1.60 -0.82 22.27
CA VAL A 187 -0.59 -1.56 21.52
C VAL A 187 0.81 -1.10 21.90
N ASN A 188 1.75 -2.04 22.04
CA ASN A 188 3.17 -1.72 22.21
C ASN A 188 3.75 -1.13 20.90
N PRO A 189 4.25 0.11 20.88
CA PRO A 189 4.83 0.71 19.69
C PRO A 189 6.26 0.28 19.40
N THR A 190 6.93 -0.43 20.31
CA THR A 190 8.36 -0.78 20.19
C THR A 190 8.61 -1.60 18.92
N GLY A 191 9.48 -1.09 18.06
CA GLY A 191 9.81 -1.72 16.78
C GLY A 191 8.84 -1.42 15.61
N PHE A 192 7.82 -0.56 15.84
CA PHE A 192 6.84 -0.20 14.82
C PHE A 192 6.69 1.33 14.71
N ALA A 193 7.38 1.91 13.73
CA ALA A 193 7.37 3.38 13.51
C ALA A 193 5.94 3.93 13.34
N SER A 194 5.05 3.20 12.66
CA SER A 194 3.65 3.60 12.48
C SER A 194 2.88 3.69 13.81
N TYR A 195 3.12 2.79 14.76
CA TYR A 195 2.50 2.91 16.08
C TYR A 195 3.10 4.06 16.88
N VAL A 196 4.42 4.32 16.77
CA VAL A 196 5.03 5.52 17.38
C VAL A 196 4.35 6.78 16.86
N ASP A 197 4.13 6.87 15.55
CA ASP A 197 3.43 8.02 14.95
C ASP A 197 1.98 8.14 15.46
N LEU A 198 1.25 7.04 15.54
CA LEU A 198 -0.12 7.03 16.08
C LEU A 198 -0.16 7.59 17.53
N TYR A 199 0.78 7.19 18.39
CA TYR A 199 0.89 7.73 19.75
C TYR A 199 1.18 9.23 19.75
N LYS A 200 2.13 9.70 18.93
CA LYS A 200 2.45 11.12 18.77
C LYS A 200 1.27 11.90 18.22
N TYR A 201 0.57 11.31 17.24
CA TYR A 201 -0.64 11.90 16.66
C TYR A 201 -1.74 12.13 17.70
N TYR A 202 -1.97 11.14 18.59
CA TYR A 202 -2.94 11.28 19.68
C TYR A 202 -2.54 12.39 20.66
N ALA A 203 -1.30 12.45 21.10
CA ALA A 203 -0.80 13.51 21.97
C ALA A 203 -1.01 14.90 21.33
N LYS A 204 -0.66 15.05 20.07
CA LYS A 204 -0.81 16.30 19.30
C LYS A 204 -2.26 16.75 19.12
N ASN A 205 -3.19 15.84 18.90
CA ASN A 205 -4.57 16.17 18.49
C ASN A 205 -5.59 16.07 19.64
N PHE A 206 -5.31 15.25 20.66
CA PHE A 206 -6.27 15.00 21.75
C PHE A 206 -5.75 15.41 23.12
N GLY A 207 -4.55 15.99 23.21
CA GLY A 207 -3.93 16.57 24.39
C GLY A 207 -2.56 15.98 24.68
N GLU A 208 -1.55 16.82 24.94
CA GLU A 208 -0.19 16.40 25.24
C GLU A 208 -0.09 15.45 26.43
N ASP A 209 -1.00 15.56 27.39
CA ASP A 209 -1.08 14.72 28.59
C ASP A 209 -2.00 13.50 28.42
N TYR A 210 -2.54 13.27 27.22
CA TYR A 210 -3.49 12.17 26.96
C TYR A 210 -2.94 10.81 27.43
N TRP A 211 -1.73 10.48 27.04
CA TRP A 211 -1.12 9.20 27.39
C TRP A 211 -0.74 9.08 28.87
N ASN A 212 -0.40 10.19 29.54
CA ASN A 212 -0.22 10.19 30.98
C ASN A 212 -1.50 9.80 31.72
N LYS A 213 -2.64 10.38 31.29
CA LYS A 213 -3.96 10.05 31.86
C LYS A 213 -4.35 8.59 31.57
N ILE A 214 -4.05 8.06 30.39
CA ILE A 214 -4.25 6.63 30.09
C ILE A 214 -3.35 5.75 30.97
N ALA A 215 -2.07 6.13 31.18
CA ALA A 215 -1.16 5.37 32.02
C ALA A 215 -1.60 5.31 33.49
N GLU A 216 -2.15 6.41 34.04
CA GLU A 216 -2.75 6.44 35.38
C GLU A 216 -3.89 5.42 35.55
N LEU A 217 -4.58 5.06 34.45
CA LEU A 217 -5.63 4.04 34.42
C LEU A 217 -5.11 2.61 34.25
N SER A 218 -3.79 2.40 34.34
CA SER A 218 -3.17 1.07 34.27
C SER A 218 -3.65 0.22 33.06
N PRO A 219 -3.43 0.68 31.83
CA PRO A 219 -3.88 -0.04 30.65
C PRO A 219 -3.15 -1.38 30.49
N ARG A 220 -3.75 -2.31 29.75
CA ARG A 220 -3.11 -3.56 29.35
C ARG A 220 -2.44 -3.38 27.99
N VAL A 221 -1.20 -3.83 27.90
CA VAL A 221 -0.36 -3.70 26.72
C VAL A 221 -0.39 -4.97 25.88
N TYR A 222 -0.64 -4.83 24.58
CA TYR A 222 -0.75 -5.93 23.62
C TYR A 222 0.29 -5.78 22.49
N PRO A 223 0.69 -6.89 21.84
CA PRO A 223 1.69 -6.83 20.76
C PRO A 223 1.15 -6.29 19.43
N SER A 224 -0.17 -6.22 19.26
CA SER A 224 -0.78 -5.78 17.99
C SER A 224 -2.25 -5.34 18.18
N ALA A 225 -2.76 -4.57 17.21
CA ALA A 225 -4.18 -4.20 17.16
C ALA A 225 -5.11 -5.42 17.07
N LEU A 226 -4.68 -6.51 16.42
CA LEU A 226 -5.44 -7.76 16.38
C LEU A 226 -5.58 -8.37 17.77
N ALA A 227 -4.52 -8.37 18.58
CA ALA A 227 -4.56 -8.87 19.95
C ALA A 227 -5.48 -8.00 20.83
N VAL A 228 -5.50 -6.69 20.60
CA VAL A 228 -6.46 -5.77 21.28
C VAL A 228 -7.89 -6.10 20.87
N ALA A 229 -8.19 -6.33 19.59
CA ALA A 229 -9.52 -6.72 19.11
C ALA A 229 -10.00 -8.02 19.75
N GLN A 230 -9.11 -9.01 19.89
CA GLN A 230 -9.40 -10.27 20.58
C GLN A 230 -9.70 -10.06 22.08
N ALA A 231 -8.93 -9.19 22.75
CA ALA A 231 -9.13 -8.85 24.16
C ALA A 231 -10.45 -8.10 24.40
N LEU A 232 -10.86 -7.22 23.48
CA LEU A 232 -12.19 -6.59 23.49
C LEU A 232 -13.30 -7.62 23.30
N THR A 233 -13.16 -8.50 22.30
CA THR A 233 -14.14 -9.54 22.00
C THR A 233 -14.36 -10.51 23.19
N SER A 234 -13.29 -10.88 23.87
CA SER A 234 -13.36 -11.75 25.06
C SER A 234 -13.82 -11.03 26.33
N GLY A 235 -13.86 -9.70 26.33
CA GLY A 235 -14.17 -8.88 27.51
C GLY A 235 -13.00 -8.76 28.51
N GLU A 236 -11.78 -9.14 28.11
CA GLU A 236 -10.56 -8.95 28.90
C GLU A 236 -10.26 -7.48 29.12
N VAL A 237 -10.47 -6.64 28.09
CA VAL A 237 -10.53 -5.18 28.17
C VAL A 237 -11.89 -4.71 27.67
N THR A 238 -12.27 -3.49 28.04
CA THR A 238 -13.61 -2.96 27.69
C THR A 238 -13.56 -1.85 26.66
N VAL A 239 -12.43 -1.14 26.55
CA VAL A 239 -12.22 -0.06 25.56
C VAL A 239 -10.80 -0.06 25.06
N SER A 240 -10.60 0.52 23.88
CA SER A 240 -9.27 0.78 23.30
C SER A 240 -9.32 2.01 22.40
N PRO A 241 -8.26 2.86 22.41
CA PRO A 241 -8.10 3.93 21.43
C PRO A 241 -7.47 3.46 20.11
N MET A 242 -7.13 2.18 19.96
CA MET A 242 -6.22 1.66 18.95
C MET A 242 -6.72 0.34 18.35
N VAL A 243 -7.88 0.37 17.69
CA VAL A 243 -8.39 -0.77 16.93
C VAL A 243 -8.43 -0.46 15.44
N GLN A 244 -8.18 -1.46 14.62
CA GLN A 244 -8.63 -1.41 13.23
C GLN A 244 -10.15 -1.64 13.22
N PRO A 245 -10.87 -1.25 12.15
CA PRO A 245 -12.30 -1.46 12.02
C PRO A 245 -12.71 -2.90 12.36
N LEU A 246 -13.61 -3.07 13.33
CA LEU A 246 -14.09 -4.38 13.82
C LEU A 246 -15.26 -4.91 12.96
N VAL A 247 -15.26 -4.60 11.66
CA VAL A 247 -16.37 -4.95 10.75
C VAL A 247 -16.64 -6.45 10.73
N THR A 248 -15.59 -7.26 10.69
CA THR A 248 -15.68 -8.72 10.63
C THR A 248 -16.22 -9.29 11.94
N GLU A 249 -15.75 -8.77 13.08
CA GLU A 249 -16.17 -9.18 14.42
C GLU A 249 -17.63 -8.84 14.66
N VAL A 250 -18.05 -7.62 14.28
CA VAL A 250 -19.45 -7.17 14.37
C VAL A 250 -20.35 -8.03 13.49
N ALA A 251 -19.95 -8.30 12.24
CA ALA A 251 -20.70 -9.16 11.33
C ALA A 251 -20.82 -10.61 11.82
N ALA A 252 -19.81 -11.09 12.57
CA ALA A 252 -19.85 -12.41 13.23
C ALA A 252 -20.68 -12.42 14.54
N GLY A 253 -21.26 -11.29 14.96
CA GLY A 253 -22.05 -11.17 16.17
C GLY A 253 -21.24 -11.11 17.47
N ALA A 254 -19.95 -10.76 17.39
CA ALA A 254 -19.14 -10.53 18.58
C ALA A 254 -19.66 -9.31 19.36
N PRO A 255 -19.56 -9.30 20.71
CA PRO A 255 -20.05 -8.21 21.53
C PRO A 255 -19.08 -7.01 21.50
N VAL A 256 -18.76 -6.51 20.32
CA VAL A 256 -17.86 -5.37 20.11
C VAL A 256 -18.46 -4.39 19.12
N ASP A 257 -18.02 -3.15 19.22
CA ASP A 257 -18.28 -2.13 18.20
C ASP A 257 -17.10 -1.15 18.16
N TRP A 258 -17.10 -0.25 17.19
CA TRP A 258 -16.01 0.67 16.95
C TRP A 258 -16.49 1.97 16.30
N ALA A 259 -15.68 3.03 16.42
CA ALA A 259 -15.93 4.31 15.76
C ALA A 259 -14.61 5.00 15.40
N LEU A 260 -14.63 5.81 14.34
CA LEU A 260 -13.52 6.71 14.06
C LEU A 260 -13.66 7.99 14.90
N PRO A 261 -12.57 8.52 15.45
CA PRO A 261 -12.58 9.86 16.06
C PRO A 261 -12.71 10.93 14.96
N ASP A 262 -13.10 12.15 15.35
CA ASP A 262 -13.24 13.29 14.43
C ASP A 262 -11.97 13.59 13.62
N LYS A 263 -10.82 13.21 14.15
CA LYS A 263 -9.52 13.29 13.48
C LYS A 263 -8.96 11.89 13.34
N PRO A 264 -9.33 11.16 12.29
CA PRO A 264 -8.84 9.80 12.08
C PRO A 264 -7.37 9.81 11.64
N TRP A 265 -6.65 8.80 12.11
CA TRP A 265 -5.29 8.50 11.69
C TRP A 265 -5.25 7.12 11.04
N GLY A 266 -4.34 6.95 10.10
CA GLY A 266 -4.19 5.67 9.43
C GLY A 266 -2.88 5.53 8.68
N THR A 267 -2.77 4.42 7.97
CA THR A 267 -1.63 4.11 7.12
C THR A 267 -2.13 3.98 5.68
N PRO A 268 -1.83 4.97 4.82
CA PRO A 268 -2.22 4.92 3.41
C PRO A 268 -1.39 3.90 2.65
N TRP A 269 -2.00 3.20 1.71
CA TRP A 269 -1.32 2.46 0.65
C TRP A 269 -1.25 3.34 -0.58
N TYR A 270 -0.03 3.54 -1.05
CA TYR A 270 0.24 4.10 -2.36
C TYR A 270 0.74 3.02 -3.30
N SER A 271 0.39 3.14 -4.57
CA SER A 271 0.88 2.26 -5.63
C SER A 271 1.65 3.02 -6.68
N GLU A 272 2.58 2.35 -7.34
CA GLU A 272 3.37 2.84 -8.47
C GLU A 272 3.38 1.80 -9.58
N VAL A 273 3.49 2.25 -10.83
CA VAL A 273 3.78 1.39 -11.98
C VAL A 273 5.28 1.37 -12.19
N LEU A 274 5.87 0.17 -12.17
CA LEU A 274 7.32 0.02 -12.17
C LEU A 274 7.93 0.19 -13.57
N SER A 275 9.04 0.92 -13.64
CA SER A 275 9.76 1.19 -14.89
C SER A 275 10.46 -0.04 -15.49
N ALA A 276 10.70 -1.09 -14.68
CA ALA A 276 11.24 -2.36 -15.15
C ALA A 276 10.15 -3.39 -15.49
N SER A 277 8.87 -3.00 -15.47
CA SER A 277 7.74 -3.85 -15.82
C SER A 277 7.95 -4.55 -17.17
N GLN A 278 7.59 -5.82 -17.21
CA GLN A 278 7.56 -6.61 -18.46
C GLN A 278 6.19 -6.49 -19.17
N HIS A 279 5.18 -5.96 -18.47
CA HIS A 279 3.81 -5.80 -18.94
C HIS A 279 3.33 -4.35 -18.73
N PRO A 280 3.98 -3.36 -19.37
CA PRO A 280 3.77 -1.93 -19.07
C PRO A 280 2.34 -1.46 -19.34
N ASN A 281 1.65 -2.05 -20.31
CA ASN A 281 0.26 -1.71 -20.62
C ASN A 281 -0.70 -2.33 -19.58
N ALA A 282 -0.52 -3.59 -19.24
CA ALA A 282 -1.32 -4.28 -18.22
C ALA A 282 -1.11 -3.65 -16.83
N ALA A 283 0.10 -3.17 -16.53
CA ALA A 283 0.40 -2.42 -15.31
C ALA A 283 -0.41 -1.12 -15.21
N GLN A 284 -0.50 -0.34 -16.30
CA GLN A 284 -1.31 0.88 -16.33
C GLN A 284 -2.82 0.56 -16.24
N VAL A 285 -3.25 -0.53 -16.89
CA VAL A 285 -4.65 -0.97 -16.80
C VAL A 285 -5.01 -1.38 -15.37
N LEU A 286 -4.13 -2.10 -14.66
CA LEU A 286 -4.33 -2.43 -13.26
C LEU A 286 -4.31 -1.18 -12.36
N ALA A 287 -3.36 -0.26 -12.56
CA ALA A 287 -3.28 0.99 -11.82
C ALA A 287 -4.58 1.82 -11.97
N ASN A 288 -5.05 1.98 -13.19
CA ASN A 288 -6.32 2.67 -13.45
C ASN A 288 -7.52 1.93 -12.83
N PHE A 289 -7.54 0.59 -12.92
CA PHE A 289 -8.62 -0.22 -12.34
C PHE A 289 -8.72 -0.07 -10.82
N MET A 290 -7.60 -0.01 -10.12
CA MET A 290 -7.58 0.14 -8.66
C MET A 290 -8.31 1.39 -8.16
N VAL A 291 -8.45 2.43 -8.98
CA VAL A 291 -9.15 3.67 -8.63
C VAL A 291 -10.55 3.79 -9.23
N THR A 292 -11.04 2.74 -9.93
CA THR A 292 -12.44 2.66 -10.35
C THR A 292 -13.36 2.26 -9.20
N ALA A 293 -14.66 2.44 -9.35
CA ALA A 293 -15.64 1.99 -8.34
C ALA A 293 -15.54 0.47 -8.07
N GLU A 294 -15.35 -0.34 -9.12
CA GLU A 294 -15.21 -1.80 -9.03
C GLU A 294 -13.92 -2.19 -8.29
N GLY A 295 -12.78 -1.56 -8.63
CA GLY A 295 -11.50 -1.79 -7.97
C GLY A 295 -11.52 -1.36 -6.50
N GLN A 296 -12.11 -0.21 -6.21
CA GLN A 296 -12.26 0.29 -4.85
C GLN A 296 -13.18 -0.60 -3.99
N GLN A 297 -14.25 -1.13 -4.56
CA GLN A 297 -15.10 -2.10 -3.88
C GLN A 297 -14.32 -3.38 -3.51
N ALA A 298 -13.45 -3.85 -4.40
CA ALA A 298 -12.61 -5.03 -4.16
C ALA A 298 -11.52 -4.77 -3.10
N LEU A 299 -10.87 -3.60 -3.14
CA LEU A 299 -9.80 -3.23 -2.21
C LEU A 299 -10.30 -2.83 -0.82
N ASN A 300 -11.58 -2.52 -0.69
CA ASN A 300 -12.10 -1.87 0.51
C ASN A 300 -11.94 -2.74 1.78
N GLY A 301 -12.48 -3.94 1.86
CA GLY A 301 -12.31 -4.87 2.99
C GLY A 301 -12.29 -4.24 4.40
N GLY A 302 -13.03 -3.15 4.63
CA GLY A 302 -13.06 -2.40 5.89
C GLY A 302 -12.00 -1.32 6.02
N TYR A 303 -11.44 -0.84 4.90
CA TYR A 303 -10.49 0.28 4.83
C TYR A 303 -11.17 1.59 4.37
N ALA A 304 -10.45 2.69 4.43
CA ALA A 304 -10.84 3.93 3.78
C ALA A 304 -10.61 3.80 2.27
N ALA A 305 -11.56 4.28 1.47
CA ALA A 305 -11.52 4.26 0.01
C ALA A 305 -11.14 5.61 -0.58
N VAL A 306 -10.56 5.62 -1.79
CA VAL A 306 -10.20 6.88 -2.46
C VAL A 306 -11.37 7.52 -3.19
N LEU A 307 -12.40 6.75 -3.53
CA LEU A 307 -13.63 7.28 -4.12
C LEU A 307 -14.69 7.55 -3.06
N PRO A 308 -15.59 8.52 -3.28
CA PRO A 308 -16.77 8.68 -2.45
C PRO A 308 -17.74 7.50 -2.62
N ASP A 309 -18.58 7.28 -1.60
CA ASP A 309 -19.73 6.37 -1.65
C ASP A 309 -19.40 4.89 -2.01
N VAL A 310 -18.18 4.44 -1.71
CA VAL A 310 -17.81 3.01 -1.84
C VAL A 310 -18.47 2.22 -0.71
N GLU A 311 -19.27 1.21 -1.05
CA GLU A 311 -20.00 0.41 -0.07
C GLU A 311 -19.01 -0.31 0.87
N GLY A 312 -19.24 -0.18 2.19
CA GLY A 312 -18.39 -0.76 3.21
C GLY A 312 -17.09 0.01 3.49
N ALA A 313 -16.82 1.10 2.77
CA ALA A 313 -15.71 2.00 3.12
C ALA A 313 -16.01 2.71 4.44
N VAL A 314 -14.98 2.80 5.28
CA VAL A 314 -15.13 3.37 6.63
C VAL A 314 -14.86 4.88 6.66
N ALA A 315 -14.17 5.40 5.62
CA ALA A 315 -13.85 6.82 5.44
C ALA A 315 -13.37 7.07 4.01
N ARG A 316 -13.11 8.34 3.66
CA ARG A 316 -12.30 8.74 2.51
C ARG A 316 -10.81 8.64 2.86
N ALA A 317 -10.01 8.01 2.01
CA ALA A 317 -8.59 7.81 2.26
C ALA A 317 -7.81 9.15 2.32
N GLN A 318 -8.25 10.15 1.55
CA GLN A 318 -7.68 11.50 1.54
C GLN A 318 -7.90 12.25 2.87
N ASP A 319 -8.92 11.87 3.65
CA ASP A 319 -9.26 12.50 4.94
C ASP A 319 -8.50 11.87 6.12
N ILE A 320 -7.74 10.79 5.86
CA ILE A 320 -6.98 10.08 6.88
C ILE A 320 -5.60 10.74 7.05
N ALA A 321 -5.27 11.14 8.26
CA ALA A 321 -3.94 11.65 8.58
C ALA A 321 -2.89 10.55 8.39
N SER A 322 -1.85 10.86 7.63
CA SER A 322 -0.73 9.96 7.35
C SER A 322 0.40 10.14 8.38
N PRO A 323 1.29 9.15 8.53
CA PRO A 323 2.49 9.28 9.34
C PRO A 323 3.36 10.47 8.93
N ASP A 324 3.90 11.18 9.94
CA ASP A 324 4.87 12.26 9.76
C ASP A 324 6.28 11.67 9.67
N ILE A 325 6.79 11.50 8.44
CA ILE A 325 8.07 10.84 8.17
C ILE A 325 9.25 11.55 8.83
N ALA A 326 9.22 12.88 8.89
CA ALA A 326 10.28 13.66 9.51
C ALA A 326 10.42 13.36 11.03
N GLU A 327 9.35 12.84 11.63
CA GLU A 327 9.29 12.42 13.03
C GLU A 327 9.55 10.92 13.24
N LEU A 328 9.85 10.16 12.18
CA LEU A 328 10.00 8.71 12.22
C LEU A 328 11.42 8.22 11.85
N THR A 329 12.45 9.05 12.04
CA THR A 329 13.81 8.55 11.91
C THR A 329 14.10 7.46 12.95
N PRO A 330 14.99 6.49 12.66
CA PRO A 330 15.30 5.41 13.60
C PRO A 330 15.62 5.87 15.02
N GLU A 331 16.36 6.97 15.16
CA GLU A 331 16.74 7.55 16.45
C GLU A 331 15.52 8.10 17.20
N LYS A 332 14.61 8.80 16.52
CA LYS A 332 13.38 9.34 17.13
C LYS A 332 12.41 8.22 17.53
N VAL A 333 12.31 7.18 16.71
CA VAL A 333 11.48 5.99 16.99
C VAL A 333 12.02 5.27 18.24
N GLU A 334 13.33 5.07 18.33
CA GLU A 334 13.97 4.43 19.49
C GLU A 334 13.80 5.27 20.74
N GLN A 335 14.05 6.58 20.66
CA GLN A 335 13.85 7.50 21.79
C GLN A 335 12.41 7.44 22.29
N TYR A 336 11.42 7.55 21.40
CA TYR A 336 10.02 7.49 21.80
C TYR A 336 9.65 6.14 22.43
N SER A 337 10.19 5.05 21.88
CA SER A 337 9.96 3.70 22.43
C SER A 337 10.45 3.59 23.88
N GLN A 338 11.59 4.19 24.22
CA GLN A 338 12.12 4.22 25.59
C GLN A 338 11.26 5.09 26.52
N GLU A 339 10.82 6.26 26.07
CA GLU A 339 9.90 7.13 26.81
C GLU A 339 8.58 6.41 27.10
N TRP A 340 8.01 5.74 26.08
CA TRP A 340 6.80 4.95 26.19
C TRP A 340 6.96 3.78 27.18
N GLN A 341 8.07 3.04 27.13
CA GLN A 341 8.35 1.97 28.07
C GLN A 341 8.41 2.49 29.51
N THR A 342 9.05 3.65 29.70
CA THR A 342 9.09 4.28 31.03
C THR A 342 7.70 4.64 31.54
N LEU A 343 6.81 5.12 30.67
CA LEU A 343 5.47 5.53 31.04
C LEU A 343 4.52 4.35 31.35
N PHE A 344 4.60 3.26 30.60
CA PHE A 344 3.61 2.16 30.65
C PHE A 344 4.14 0.86 31.27
N GLN A 345 5.44 0.69 31.42
CA GLN A 345 6.08 -0.55 31.89
C GLN A 345 7.09 -0.33 33.02
N GLY A 346 7.31 0.94 33.40
CA GLY A 346 8.24 1.37 34.46
C GLY A 346 7.73 1.21 35.88
#